data_3fc95b76c51b6c07ee0c90c6019a40d5
#
_entry.id   3fc95b76c51b6c07ee0c90c6019a40d5
#
_cell.length_a   1.000
_cell.length_b   1.000
_cell.length_c   1.000
_cell.angle_alpha   90.00
_cell.angle_beta   90.00
_cell.angle_gamma   90.00
#
_symmetry.space_group_name_H-M   'P 1'
#
loop_
_entity.id
_entity.type
_entity.pdbx_description
1 polymer ?
#
loop_
_entity_poly.entity_id
_entity_poly.type
_entity_poly.pdbx_seq_one_letter_code
_entity_poly.pdbx_strand_id
1 'polypeptide(L)'
;MANVIQLATQDFCTRFLNHTNDPCGRQFDQMTQAARSAPANIAEGNSRHSTSKETEMKLTDVARATLSELANDYLNWLLRHEQAPWSIHSSEYAQVSRIPLEKPCYEEDVQHQSSLHILKQKHRFDTWLQQDDSIIVANCILVLCNRLIMMISRQLENQLATFRVEGGFTEALTAERLAHRTEKSRQADAPLCPICGKPMIKRMAKKGINSGKEFWSCSNYPECNGTRKIQ
;
A
#
# COMPACT_ATOMS: atom_id res chain seq x y z
N MET A 1 11.61 6.92 1.00
CA MET A 1 12.83 6.25 0.49
C MET A 1 12.81 6.04 -1.02
N ALA A 2 11.76 5.50 -1.64
CA ALA A 2 11.73 5.28 -3.09
C ALA A 2 12.08 6.53 -3.91
N ASN A 3 11.49 7.68 -3.62
CA ASN A 3 11.83 8.95 -4.28
C ASN A 3 13.27 9.40 -4.02
N VAL A 4 13.83 9.09 -2.84
CA VAL A 4 15.25 9.39 -2.55
C VAL A 4 16.16 8.57 -3.46
N ILE A 5 15.88 7.28 -3.64
CA ILE A 5 16.61 6.40 -4.57
C ILE A 5 16.48 6.91 -6.01
N GLN A 6 15.27 7.31 -6.43
CA GLN A 6 15.04 7.86 -7.77
C GLN A 6 15.91 9.10 -8.03
N LEU A 7 15.90 10.07 -7.12
CA LEU A 7 16.70 11.30 -7.25
C LEU A 7 18.20 10.99 -7.22
N ALA A 8 18.64 10.13 -6.29
CA ALA A 8 20.04 9.73 -6.19
C ALA A 8 20.53 8.98 -7.44
N THR A 9 19.67 8.14 -8.04
CA THR A 9 19.99 7.44 -9.29
C THR A 9 20.10 8.41 -10.46
N GLN A 10 19.19 9.40 -10.55
CA GLN A 10 19.27 10.44 -11.56
C GLN A 10 20.59 11.22 -11.47
N ASP A 11 20.95 11.64 -10.24
CA ASP A 11 22.21 12.34 -9.99
C ASP A 11 23.43 11.44 -10.34
N PHE A 12 23.40 10.17 -9.94
CA PHE A 12 24.45 9.20 -10.25
C PHE A 12 24.66 9.03 -11.76
N CYS A 13 23.57 8.76 -12.49
CA CYS A 13 23.63 8.56 -13.93
C CYS A 13 24.14 9.82 -14.65
N THR A 14 23.68 11.01 -14.24
CA THR A 14 24.14 12.28 -14.82
C THR A 14 25.62 12.55 -14.59
N ARG A 15 26.17 12.15 -13.44
CA ARG A 15 27.56 12.44 -13.05
C ARG A 15 28.56 11.39 -13.58
N PHE A 16 28.18 10.15 -13.62
CA PHE A 16 29.12 9.05 -13.83
C PHE A 16 28.92 8.26 -15.13
N LEU A 17 27.72 8.31 -15.74
CA LEU A 17 27.53 7.71 -17.06
C LEU A 17 27.83 8.75 -18.15
N ASN A 18 28.64 8.36 -19.12
CA ASN A 18 29.07 9.21 -20.21
C ASN A 18 29.24 8.39 -21.49
N HIS A 19 29.54 9.04 -22.60
CA HIS A 19 29.67 8.41 -23.92
C HIS A 19 30.76 7.30 -23.96
N THR A 20 31.74 7.32 -23.07
CA THR A 20 32.82 6.31 -23.03
C THR A 20 32.32 5.01 -22.39
N ASN A 21 31.58 5.09 -21.28
CA ASN A 21 31.12 3.92 -20.53
C ASN A 21 29.67 3.51 -20.82
N ASP A 22 28.89 4.39 -21.46
CA ASP A 22 27.53 4.12 -21.93
C ASP A 22 27.28 4.81 -23.30
N PRO A 23 27.92 4.34 -24.39
CA PRO A 23 27.92 5.02 -25.67
C PRO A 23 26.53 5.21 -26.30
N CYS A 24 25.61 4.31 -25.97
CA CYS A 24 24.23 4.33 -26.48
C CYS A 24 23.21 4.90 -25.49
N GLY A 25 23.62 5.36 -24.31
CA GLY A 25 22.73 5.85 -23.27
C GLY A 25 21.80 4.79 -22.66
N ARG A 26 22.03 3.51 -22.96
CA ARG A 26 21.13 2.42 -22.54
C ARG A 26 21.14 2.19 -21.04
N GLN A 27 22.31 2.23 -20.42
CA GLN A 27 22.43 2.03 -18.99
C GLN A 27 21.79 3.22 -18.23
N PHE A 28 21.99 4.44 -18.75
CA PHE A 28 21.32 5.63 -18.22
C PHE A 28 19.80 5.47 -18.24
N ASP A 29 19.24 5.11 -19.41
CA ASP A 29 17.80 4.94 -19.58
C ASP A 29 17.25 3.80 -18.70
N GLN A 30 17.89 2.65 -18.64
CA GLN A 30 17.46 1.51 -17.85
C GLN A 30 17.46 1.82 -16.35
N MET A 31 18.56 2.36 -15.82
CA MET A 31 18.66 2.71 -14.40
C MET A 31 17.67 3.79 -13.98
N THR A 32 17.53 4.85 -14.77
CA THR A 32 16.59 5.94 -14.48
C THR A 32 15.14 5.49 -14.61
N GLN A 33 14.82 4.61 -15.56
CA GLN A 33 13.50 4.02 -15.74
C GLN A 33 13.16 3.08 -14.54
N ALA A 34 14.07 2.20 -14.13
CA ALA A 34 13.87 1.33 -12.98
C ALA A 34 13.67 2.16 -11.69
N ALA A 35 14.51 3.18 -11.48
CA ALA A 35 14.41 4.07 -10.32
C ALA A 35 13.07 4.84 -10.27
N ARG A 36 12.54 5.26 -11.42
CA ARG A 36 11.25 5.95 -11.55
C ARG A 36 10.06 4.99 -11.35
N SER A 37 10.18 3.76 -11.83
CA SER A 37 9.09 2.78 -11.79
C SER A 37 8.72 2.37 -10.37
N ALA A 38 9.69 2.22 -9.48
CA ALA A 38 9.44 1.79 -8.12
C ALA A 38 8.50 2.72 -7.32
N PRO A 39 8.76 4.04 -7.19
CA PRO A 39 7.86 4.95 -6.50
C PRO A 39 6.50 5.09 -7.19
N ALA A 40 6.46 5.00 -8.53
CA ALA A 40 5.21 5.06 -9.29
C ALA A 40 4.30 3.86 -8.96
N ASN A 41 4.83 2.64 -8.97
CA ASN A 41 4.07 1.43 -8.64
C ASN A 41 3.62 1.42 -7.17
N ILE A 42 4.43 1.91 -6.23
CA ILE A 42 4.04 2.08 -4.83
C ILE A 42 2.87 3.06 -4.71
N ALA A 43 2.93 4.19 -5.38
CA ALA A 43 1.87 5.20 -5.35
C ALA A 43 0.58 4.68 -5.98
N GLU A 44 0.66 4.00 -7.12
CA GLU A 44 -0.49 3.38 -7.77
C GLU A 44 -1.08 2.27 -6.90
N GLY A 45 -0.27 1.39 -6.32
CA GLY A 45 -0.70 0.35 -5.40
C GLY A 45 -1.48 0.93 -4.22
N ASN A 46 -0.95 1.96 -3.58
CA ASN A 46 -1.63 2.64 -2.47
C ASN A 46 -2.97 3.25 -2.90
N SER A 47 -3.09 3.79 -4.12
CA SER A 47 -4.36 4.33 -4.63
C SER A 47 -5.43 3.25 -4.83
N ARG A 48 -5.03 1.99 -4.99
CA ARG A 48 -5.91 0.82 -5.18
C ARG A 48 -6.30 0.13 -3.86
N HIS A 49 -5.70 0.52 -2.75
CA HIS A 49 -5.91 -0.13 -1.44
C HIS A 49 -7.39 -0.33 -1.09
N SER A 50 -8.25 0.68 -1.32
CA SER A 50 -9.69 0.63 -1.02
C SER A 50 -10.53 -0.17 -2.02
N THR A 51 -10.01 -0.43 -3.24
CA THR A 51 -10.79 -1.02 -4.33
C THR A 51 -10.31 -2.42 -4.73
N SER A 52 -9.03 -2.73 -4.56
CA SER A 52 -8.46 -4.02 -4.91
C SER A 52 -7.17 -4.30 -4.17
N LYS A 53 -7.26 -5.03 -3.06
CA LYS A 53 -6.09 -5.50 -2.29
C LYS A 53 -5.14 -6.36 -3.15
N GLU A 54 -5.70 -7.15 -4.08
CA GLU A 54 -4.90 -7.96 -5.01
C GLU A 54 -4.05 -7.10 -5.94
N THR A 55 -4.63 -6.03 -6.52
CA THR A 55 -3.90 -5.10 -7.39
C THR A 55 -2.85 -4.33 -6.61
N GLU A 56 -3.15 -3.90 -5.38
CA GLU A 56 -2.17 -3.28 -4.49
C GLU A 56 -0.96 -4.20 -4.27
N MET A 57 -1.18 -5.46 -3.90
CA MET A 57 -0.10 -6.43 -3.70
C MET A 57 0.72 -6.67 -4.98
N LYS A 58 0.06 -6.81 -6.14
CA LYS A 58 0.77 -6.97 -7.43
C LYS A 58 1.65 -5.78 -7.75
N LEU A 59 1.18 -4.54 -7.58
CA LEU A 59 1.95 -3.33 -7.85
C LEU A 59 3.10 -3.15 -6.83
N THR A 60 2.87 -3.52 -5.58
CA THR A 60 3.91 -3.54 -4.55
C THR A 60 5.02 -4.55 -4.90
N ASP A 61 4.65 -5.73 -5.42
CA ASP A 61 5.64 -6.73 -5.88
C ASP A 61 6.40 -6.29 -7.13
N VAL A 62 5.72 -5.63 -8.09
CA VAL A 62 6.39 -5.01 -9.26
C VAL A 62 7.41 -3.96 -8.81
N ALA A 63 7.06 -3.11 -7.83
CA ALA A 63 7.99 -2.13 -7.27
C ALA A 63 9.23 -2.81 -6.64
N ARG A 64 9.05 -3.94 -5.96
CA ARG A 64 10.15 -4.74 -5.41
C ARG A 64 11.03 -5.32 -6.52
N ALA A 65 10.43 -5.84 -7.58
CA ALA A 65 11.16 -6.41 -8.71
C ALA A 65 12.04 -5.35 -9.42
N THR A 66 11.46 -4.17 -9.73
CA THR A 66 12.21 -3.07 -10.37
C THR A 66 13.33 -2.52 -9.49
N LEU A 67 13.17 -2.50 -8.17
CA LEU A 67 14.26 -2.15 -7.25
C LEU A 67 15.36 -3.20 -7.25
N SER A 68 15.03 -4.49 -7.42
CA SER A 68 16.02 -5.56 -7.51
C SER A 68 16.81 -5.46 -8.81
N GLU A 69 16.18 -5.09 -9.92
CA GLU A 69 16.87 -4.78 -11.17
C GLU A 69 17.85 -3.62 -11.00
N LEU A 70 17.39 -2.50 -10.41
CA LEU A 70 18.24 -1.35 -10.13
C LEU A 70 19.42 -1.70 -9.18
N ALA A 71 19.19 -2.52 -8.17
CA ALA A 71 20.23 -2.98 -7.26
C ALA A 71 21.28 -3.81 -8.02
N ASN A 72 20.87 -4.67 -8.96
CA ASN A 72 21.76 -5.42 -9.81
C ASN A 72 22.59 -4.52 -10.75
N ASP A 73 22.01 -3.41 -11.26
CA ASP A 73 22.76 -2.44 -12.07
C ASP A 73 23.89 -1.79 -11.26
N TYR A 74 23.64 -1.41 -10.00
CA TYR A 74 24.69 -0.90 -9.12
C TYR A 74 25.72 -1.95 -8.75
N LEU A 75 25.32 -3.19 -8.52
CA LEU A 75 26.25 -4.30 -8.29
C LEU A 75 27.14 -4.51 -9.52
N ASN A 76 26.56 -4.52 -10.72
CA ASN A 76 27.30 -4.64 -11.98
C ASN A 76 28.25 -3.45 -12.20
N TRP A 77 27.87 -2.24 -11.82
CA TRP A 77 28.76 -1.08 -11.85
C TRP A 77 30.00 -1.33 -10.98
N LEU A 78 29.81 -1.78 -9.72
CA LEU A 78 30.90 -2.07 -8.81
C LEU A 78 31.84 -3.18 -9.38
N LEU A 79 31.24 -4.26 -9.87
CA LEU A 79 32.03 -5.40 -10.42
C LEU A 79 32.85 -5.02 -11.66
N ARG A 80 32.29 -4.14 -12.54
CA ARG A 80 33.05 -3.61 -13.70
C ARG A 80 34.26 -2.76 -13.30
N HIS A 81 34.21 -2.17 -12.10
CA HIS A 81 35.32 -1.42 -11.53
C HIS A 81 36.19 -2.26 -10.58
N GLU A 82 36.06 -3.61 -10.64
CA GLU A 82 36.82 -4.57 -9.79
C GLU A 82 36.63 -4.32 -8.28
N GLN A 83 35.45 -3.78 -7.92
CA GLN A 83 35.08 -3.50 -6.53
C GLN A 83 33.97 -4.44 -6.05
N ALA A 84 34.12 -4.95 -4.84
CA ALA A 84 33.03 -5.66 -4.15
C ALA A 84 32.09 -4.67 -3.49
N PRO A 85 30.79 -5.00 -3.35
CA PRO A 85 29.88 -4.20 -2.54
C PRO A 85 30.33 -4.19 -1.07
N TRP A 86 29.96 -3.14 -0.34
CA TRP A 86 30.23 -3.07 1.10
C TRP A 86 29.67 -4.29 1.83
N SER A 87 30.50 -4.92 2.63
CA SER A 87 30.06 -6.00 3.50
C SER A 87 29.01 -5.50 4.49
N ILE A 88 28.02 -6.33 4.83
CA ILE A 88 27.04 -6.03 5.89
C ILE A 88 27.69 -5.78 7.25
N HIS A 89 28.95 -6.20 7.42
CA HIS A 89 29.76 -5.99 8.64
C HIS A 89 30.66 -4.77 8.56
N SER A 90 30.70 -4.06 7.40
CA SER A 90 31.53 -2.87 7.27
C SER A 90 30.94 -1.67 8.00
N SER A 91 31.82 -0.75 8.38
CA SER A 91 31.41 0.51 9.05
C SER A 91 30.54 1.37 8.15
N GLU A 92 30.86 1.43 6.86
CA GLU A 92 30.16 2.20 5.83
C GLU A 92 28.73 1.70 5.65
N TYR A 93 28.58 0.38 5.47
CA TYR A 93 27.25 -0.25 5.39
C TYR A 93 26.43 0.07 6.65
N ALA A 94 27.02 -0.11 7.82
CA ALA A 94 26.33 0.14 9.09
C ALA A 94 25.89 1.61 9.24
N GLN A 95 26.73 2.56 8.82
CA GLN A 95 26.41 3.98 8.88
C GLN A 95 25.23 4.32 7.97
N VAL A 96 25.24 3.90 6.69
CA VAL A 96 24.16 4.18 5.74
C VAL A 96 22.87 3.46 6.12
N SER A 97 22.96 2.17 6.49
CA SER A 97 21.78 1.36 6.80
C SER A 97 21.02 1.81 8.05
N ARG A 98 21.72 2.44 9.02
CA ARG A 98 21.17 2.90 10.30
C ARG A 98 20.65 4.33 10.27
N ILE A 99 20.85 5.09 9.19
CA ILE A 99 20.27 6.44 9.08
C ILE A 99 18.75 6.34 9.25
N PRO A 100 18.16 6.95 10.30
CA PRO A 100 16.73 6.82 10.55
C PRO A 100 15.92 7.56 9.48
N LEU A 101 14.80 6.96 9.09
CA LEU A 101 13.82 7.62 8.23
C LEU A 101 12.77 8.29 9.11
N GLU A 102 12.49 9.55 8.83
CA GLU A 102 11.40 10.26 9.51
C GLU A 102 10.06 9.86 8.91
N LYS A 103 9.04 9.74 9.76
CA LYS A 103 7.67 9.59 9.28
C LYS A 103 7.18 10.93 8.75
N PRO A 104 6.57 10.96 7.55
CA PRO A 104 5.95 12.18 7.07
C PRO A 104 4.73 12.53 7.93
N CYS A 105 4.56 13.83 8.19
CA CYS A 105 3.36 14.39 8.78
C CYS A 105 2.98 15.60 7.93
N TYR A 106 1.79 15.57 7.34
CA TYR A 106 1.31 16.63 6.45
C TYR A 106 -0.06 17.08 6.96
N GLU A 107 -0.19 18.37 7.29
CA GLU A 107 -1.43 18.96 7.77
C GLU A 107 -2.11 19.79 6.66
N GLU A 108 -1.33 20.61 5.95
CA GLU A 108 -1.78 21.46 4.86
C GLU A 108 -0.76 21.41 3.71
N ASP A 109 -1.15 21.84 2.51
CA ASP A 109 -0.29 21.85 1.31
C ASP A 109 0.57 20.58 1.16
N VAL A 110 -0.11 19.44 1.10
CA VAL A 110 0.49 18.09 1.11
C VAL A 110 1.57 17.94 0.04
N GLN A 111 1.38 18.54 -1.15
CA GLN A 111 2.36 18.44 -2.24
C GLN A 111 3.66 19.14 -1.90
N HIS A 112 3.60 20.36 -1.37
CA HIS A 112 4.78 21.13 -0.98
C HIS A 112 5.50 20.44 0.19
N GLN A 113 4.77 20.13 1.26
CA GLN A 113 5.33 19.48 2.46
C GLN A 113 5.95 18.11 2.15
N SER A 114 5.32 17.30 1.30
CA SER A 114 5.89 16.01 0.89
C SER A 114 7.16 16.19 0.07
N SER A 115 7.23 17.21 -0.80
CA SER A 115 8.41 17.52 -1.58
C SER A 115 9.57 17.95 -0.68
N LEU A 116 9.34 18.84 0.28
CA LEU A 116 10.33 19.25 1.28
C LEU A 116 10.80 18.06 2.13
N HIS A 117 9.87 17.19 2.52
CA HIS A 117 10.22 15.98 3.26
C HIS A 117 11.14 15.05 2.46
N ILE A 118 10.85 14.81 1.17
CA ILE A 118 11.69 13.99 0.30
C ILE A 118 13.10 14.59 0.20
N LEU A 119 13.22 15.89 -0.03
CA LEU A 119 14.52 16.60 -0.09
C LEU A 119 15.26 16.47 1.23
N LYS A 120 14.60 16.72 2.37
CA LYS A 120 15.18 16.55 3.71
C LYS A 120 15.69 15.13 3.93
N GLN A 121 14.93 14.11 3.52
CA GLN A 121 15.36 12.72 3.62
C GLN A 121 16.57 12.41 2.72
N LYS A 122 16.62 12.98 1.50
CA LYS A 122 17.78 12.84 0.60
C LYS A 122 19.04 13.44 1.21
N HIS A 123 18.96 14.66 1.77
CA HIS A 123 20.10 15.34 2.40
C HIS A 123 20.74 14.56 3.56
N ARG A 124 20.01 13.65 4.20
CA ARG A 124 20.59 12.77 5.25
C ARG A 124 21.67 11.83 4.74
N PHE A 125 21.69 11.60 3.43
CA PHE A 125 22.65 10.73 2.76
C PHE A 125 23.73 11.52 1.99
N ASP A 126 23.76 12.86 2.07
CA ASP A 126 24.66 13.71 1.28
C ASP A 126 26.13 13.39 1.53
N THR A 127 26.51 13.03 2.75
CA THR A 127 27.89 12.58 3.08
C THR A 127 28.37 11.46 2.14
N TRP A 128 27.44 10.65 1.62
CA TRP A 128 27.72 9.52 0.73
C TRP A 128 27.37 9.82 -0.73
N LEU A 129 26.24 10.50 -0.95
CA LEU A 129 25.72 10.75 -2.29
C LEU A 129 26.46 11.88 -3.02
N GLN A 130 27.08 12.82 -2.28
CA GLN A 130 27.81 13.94 -2.87
C GLN A 130 29.31 13.66 -3.10
N GLN A 131 29.75 12.41 -2.87
CA GLN A 131 31.14 12.01 -3.14
C GLN A 131 31.44 12.01 -4.63
N ASP A 132 32.68 12.39 -5.00
CA ASP A 132 33.14 12.33 -6.40
C ASP A 132 33.52 10.92 -6.84
N ASP A 133 33.68 10.00 -5.90
CA ASP A 133 33.95 8.60 -6.18
C ASP A 133 32.64 7.83 -6.44
N SER A 134 32.47 7.38 -7.69
CA SER A 134 31.30 6.61 -8.12
C SER A 134 31.11 5.31 -7.34
N ILE A 135 32.18 4.74 -6.82
CA ILE A 135 32.15 3.49 -6.05
C ILE A 135 31.46 3.70 -4.71
N ILE A 136 31.76 4.81 -4.03
CA ILE A 136 31.11 5.18 -2.77
C ILE A 136 29.63 5.45 -2.99
N VAL A 137 29.30 6.24 -4.02
CA VAL A 137 27.91 6.60 -4.35
C VAL A 137 27.12 5.35 -4.75
N ALA A 138 27.66 4.48 -5.59
CA ALA A 138 27.03 3.23 -6.02
C ALA A 138 26.73 2.31 -4.83
N ASN A 139 27.70 2.13 -3.94
CA ASN A 139 27.50 1.35 -2.71
C ASN A 139 26.41 1.93 -1.82
N CYS A 140 26.39 3.25 -1.63
CA CYS A 140 25.35 3.91 -0.85
C CYS A 140 23.96 3.61 -1.44
N ILE A 141 23.77 3.81 -2.75
CA ILE A 141 22.47 3.59 -3.38
C ILE A 141 22.09 2.10 -3.35
N LEU A 142 23.05 1.20 -3.54
CA LEU A 142 22.82 -0.25 -3.40
C LEU A 142 22.31 -0.62 -2.00
N VAL A 143 22.90 -0.05 -0.94
CA VAL A 143 22.41 -0.23 0.44
C VAL A 143 20.98 0.31 0.59
N LEU A 144 20.66 1.47 0.01
CA LEU A 144 19.31 2.04 0.05
C LEU A 144 18.29 1.17 -0.69
N CYS A 145 18.66 0.64 -1.88
CA CYS A 145 17.83 -0.30 -2.64
C CYS A 145 17.52 -1.56 -1.80
N ASN A 146 18.54 -2.20 -1.25
CA ASN A 146 18.37 -3.39 -0.42
C ASN A 146 17.50 -3.13 0.81
N ARG A 147 17.68 -1.98 1.46
CA ARG A 147 16.86 -1.56 2.60
C ARG A 147 15.40 -1.39 2.22
N LEU A 148 15.12 -0.77 1.07
CA LEU A 148 13.74 -0.59 0.59
C LEU A 148 13.12 -1.92 0.14
N ILE A 149 13.87 -2.79 -0.52
CA ILE A 149 13.44 -4.14 -0.90
C ILE A 149 12.98 -4.92 0.34
N MET A 150 13.75 -4.88 1.43
CA MET A 150 13.39 -5.53 2.69
C MET A 150 12.10 -4.92 3.30
N MET A 151 11.93 -3.59 3.24
CA MET A 151 10.72 -2.92 3.73
C MET A 151 9.48 -3.35 2.92
N ILE A 152 9.59 -3.38 1.59
CA ILE A 152 8.51 -3.80 0.70
C ILE A 152 8.18 -5.29 0.91
N SER A 153 9.17 -6.15 1.08
CA SER A 153 8.96 -7.58 1.34
C SER A 153 8.13 -7.80 2.62
N ARG A 154 8.46 -7.09 3.70
CA ARG A 154 7.67 -7.13 4.94
C ARG A 154 6.24 -6.58 4.75
N GLN A 155 6.10 -5.52 3.94
CA GLN A 155 4.78 -4.99 3.61
C GLN A 155 3.94 -6.02 2.85
N LEU A 156 4.50 -6.71 1.86
CA LEU A 156 3.84 -7.79 1.12
C LEU A 156 3.41 -8.94 2.02
N GLU A 157 4.27 -9.37 2.95
CA GLU A 157 3.94 -10.41 3.93
C GLU A 157 2.74 -9.99 4.80
N ASN A 158 2.72 -8.75 5.29
CA ASN A 158 1.61 -8.21 6.07
C ASN A 158 0.32 -8.09 5.24
N GLN A 159 0.42 -7.59 4.01
CA GLN A 159 -0.72 -7.49 3.09
C GLN A 159 -1.31 -8.88 2.80
N LEU A 160 -0.47 -9.88 2.57
CA LEU A 160 -0.91 -11.26 2.33
C LEU A 160 -1.58 -11.87 3.58
N ALA A 161 -1.03 -11.62 4.77
CA ALA A 161 -1.63 -12.08 6.01
C ALA A 161 -3.02 -11.46 6.23
N THR A 162 -3.16 -10.15 6.01
CA THR A 162 -4.44 -9.44 6.09
C THR A 162 -5.43 -9.95 5.05
N PHE A 163 -4.99 -10.16 3.81
CA PHE A 163 -5.83 -10.67 2.73
C PHE A 163 -6.40 -12.07 3.02
N ARG A 164 -5.59 -12.93 3.63
CA ARG A 164 -6.04 -14.30 4.03
C ARG A 164 -7.13 -14.27 5.11
N VAL A 165 -7.12 -13.29 6.00
CA VAL A 165 -8.08 -13.18 7.11
C VAL A 165 -9.35 -12.45 6.69
N GLU A 166 -9.20 -11.33 6.00
CA GLU A 166 -10.31 -10.43 5.69
C GLU A 166 -10.91 -10.66 4.29
N GLY A 167 -10.21 -11.42 3.43
CA GLY A 167 -10.59 -11.60 2.03
C GLY A 167 -10.39 -10.33 1.18
N GLY A 168 -10.82 -10.41 -0.07
CA GLY A 168 -10.76 -9.32 -1.03
C GLY A 168 -12.06 -8.50 -1.10
N PHE A 169 -11.99 -7.37 -1.80
CA PHE A 169 -13.13 -6.49 -2.06
C PHE A 169 -14.31 -7.21 -2.73
N THR A 170 -14.04 -8.12 -3.67
CA THR A 170 -15.06 -8.91 -4.38
C THR A 170 -15.83 -9.83 -3.44
N GLU A 171 -15.14 -10.43 -2.47
CA GLU A 171 -15.74 -11.31 -1.45
C GLU A 171 -16.61 -10.49 -0.49
N ALA A 172 -16.12 -9.33 -0.04
CA ALA A 172 -16.88 -8.41 0.80
C ALA A 172 -18.17 -7.94 0.09
N LEU A 173 -18.08 -7.52 -1.18
CA LEU A 173 -19.24 -7.14 -1.98
C LEU A 173 -20.24 -8.31 -2.16
N THR A 174 -19.74 -9.52 -2.35
CA THR A 174 -20.59 -10.70 -2.50
C THR A 174 -21.32 -11.00 -1.20
N ALA A 175 -20.64 -10.94 -0.07
CA ALA A 175 -21.23 -11.09 1.25
C ALA A 175 -22.32 -10.05 1.52
N GLU A 176 -22.05 -8.78 1.20
CA GLU A 176 -23.02 -7.69 1.35
C GLU A 176 -24.25 -7.85 0.45
N ARG A 177 -24.05 -8.26 -0.83
CA ARG A 177 -25.16 -8.58 -1.75
C ARG A 177 -26.01 -9.75 -1.24
N LEU A 178 -25.39 -10.78 -0.70
CA LEU A 178 -26.12 -11.90 -0.11
C LEU A 178 -26.90 -11.50 1.14
N ALA A 179 -26.29 -10.71 2.02
CA ALA A 179 -26.96 -10.14 3.19
C ALA A 179 -28.17 -9.29 2.79
N HIS A 180 -28.01 -8.40 1.81
CA HIS A 180 -29.10 -7.57 1.29
C HIS A 180 -30.23 -8.39 0.64
N ARG A 181 -29.88 -9.45 -0.13
CA ARG A 181 -30.88 -10.38 -0.68
C ARG A 181 -31.65 -11.10 0.41
N THR A 182 -30.98 -11.59 1.44
CA THR A 182 -31.59 -12.28 2.58
C THR A 182 -32.55 -11.35 3.32
N GLU A 183 -32.15 -10.10 3.55
CA GLU A 183 -32.98 -9.09 4.19
C GLU A 183 -34.21 -8.75 3.34
N LYS A 184 -34.03 -8.57 2.02
CA LYS A 184 -35.13 -8.34 1.08
C LYS A 184 -36.12 -9.51 1.03
N SER A 185 -35.62 -10.76 1.07
CA SER A 185 -36.50 -11.94 1.15
C SER A 185 -37.26 -12.00 2.45
N ARG A 186 -36.63 -11.70 3.59
CA ARG A 186 -37.31 -11.60 4.89
C ARG A 186 -38.39 -10.53 4.92
N GLN A 187 -38.18 -9.41 4.20
CA GLN A 187 -39.18 -8.34 4.08
C GLN A 187 -40.31 -8.70 3.11
N ALA A 188 -40.03 -9.46 2.04
CA ALA A 188 -41.04 -9.92 1.09
C ALA A 188 -42.01 -10.95 1.70
N ASP A 189 -41.54 -11.77 2.64
CA ASP A 189 -42.36 -12.74 3.38
C ASP A 189 -43.10 -12.13 4.59
N ALA A 190 -42.92 -10.83 4.86
CA ALA A 190 -43.56 -10.15 5.96
C ALA A 190 -45.07 -9.96 5.68
N PRO A 191 -45.96 -10.38 6.59
CA PRO A 191 -47.39 -10.18 6.39
C PRO A 191 -47.71 -8.69 6.40
N LEU A 192 -48.79 -8.34 5.73
CA LEU A 192 -49.33 -6.98 5.75
C LEU A 192 -50.08 -6.72 7.06
N CYS A 193 -49.94 -5.51 7.56
CA CYS A 193 -50.67 -5.04 8.76
C CYS A 193 -52.16 -5.06 8.54
N PRO A 194 -52.98 -5.70 9.42
CA PRO A 194 -54.42 -5.78 9.26
C PRO A 194 -55.14 -4.43 9.44
N ILE A 195 -54.45 -3.41 9.97
CA ILE A 195 -55.03 -2.09 10.24
C ILE A 195 -54.72 -1.10 9.10
N CYS A 196 -53.46 -1.00 8.63
CA CYS A 196 -53.03 0.02 7.68
C CYS A 196 -52.44 -0.53 6.36
N GLY A 197 -52.37 -1.86 6.16
CA GLY A 197 -51.87 -2.49 4.95
C GLY A 197 -50.37 -2.39 4.71
N LYS A 198 -49.59 -1.71 5.58
CA LYS A 198 -48.15 -1.60 5.44
C LYS A 198 -47.43 -2.92 5.88
N PRO A 199 -46.22 -3.23 5.38
CA PRO A 199 -45.49 -4.41 5.79
C PRO A 199 -45.24 -4.42 7.29
N MET A 200 -45.17 -5.61 7.89
CA MET A 200 -44.90 -5.78 9.32
C MET A 200 -43.44 -6.21 9.53
N ILE A 201 -42.90 -5.86 10.71
CA ILE A 201 -41.56 -6.25 11.13
C ILE A 201 -41.61 -7.15 12.37
N LYS A 202 -40.70 -8.14 12.45
CA LYS A 202 -40.59 -8.98 13.65
C LYS A 202 -40.00 -8.19 14.81
N ARG A 203 -40.66 -8.26 15.97
CA ARG A 203 -40.17 -7.68 17.22
C ARG A 203 -40.32 -8.67 18.35
N MET A 204 -39.45 -8.54 19.36
CA MET A 204 -39.50 -9.34 20.59
C MET A 204 -40.24 -8.58 21.69
N ALA A 205 -41.20 -9.25 22.36
CA ALA A 205 -41.92 -8.67 23.46
C ALA A 205 -41.01 -8.50 24.69
N LYS A 206 -40.84 -7.27 25.18
CA LYS A 206 -39.97 -6.95 26.31
C LYS A 206 -40.62 -7.06 27.68
N LYS A 207 -41.95 -7.06 27.75
CA LYS A 207 -42.71 -7.07 29.01
C LYS A 207 -44.00 -7.89 28.87
N GLY A 208 -44.55 -8.40 29.99
CA GLY A 208 -45.83 -9.11 30.05
C GLY A 208 -45.68 -10.63 29.85
N ILE A 209 -46.84 -11.36 29.82
CA ILE A 209 -46.96 -12.81 29.73
C ILE A 209 -46.25 -13.42 28.49
N ASN A 210 -46.03 -12.61 27.44
CA ASN A 210 -45.36 -13.02 26.20
C ASN A 210 -43.91 -12.47 26.13
N SER A 211 -43.31 -12.04 27.22
CA SER A 211 -41.89 -11.60 27.24
C SER A 211 -40.98 -12.67 26.67
N GLY A 212 -40.07 -12.27 25.75
CA GLY A 212 -39.16 -13.18 25.05
C GLY A 212 -39.74 -13.86 23.78
N LYS A 213 -41.04 -13.68 23.48
CA LYS A 213 -41.63 -14.21 22.26
C LYS A 213 -41.62 -13.20 21.11
N GLU A 214 -41.36 -13.70 19.91
CA GLU A 214 -41.41 -12.88 18.69
C GLU A 214 -42.87 -12.65 18.23
N PHE A 215 -43.14 -11.49 17.69
CA PHE A 215 -44.42 -11.13 17.08
C PHE A 215 -44.19 -10.18 15.91
N TRP A 216 -45.16 -10.11 15.00
CA TRP A 216 -45.21 -9.11 13.95
C TRP A 216 -45.78 -7.79 14.46
N SER A 217 -45.07 -6.70 14.28
CA SER A 217 -45.52 -5.33 14.59
C SER A 217 -45.54 -4.51 13.30
N CYS A 218 -46.50 -3.59 13.19
CA CYS A 218 -46.56 -2.69 12.04
C CYS A 218 -45.27 -1.86 11.93
N SER A 219 -44.72 -1.70 10.71
CA SER A 219 -43.57 -0.85 10.44
C SER A 219 -43.83 0.65 10.75
N ASN A 220 -45.10 1.04 10.76
CA ASN A 220 -45.55 2.41 11.04
C ASN A 220 -45.88 2.64 12.54
N TYR A 221 -45.35 1.86 13.45
CA TYR A 221 -45.46 2.13 14.88
C TYR A 221 -44.60 3.36 15.26
N PRO A 222 -45.09 4.33 16.06
CA PRO A 222 -46.29 4.29 16.92
C PRO A 222 -47.59 4.77 16.27
N GLU A 223 -47.61 5.28 15.03
CA GLU A 223 -48.83 5.79 14.37
C GLU A 223 -49.86 4.66 14.11
N CYS A 224 -49.39 3.43 13.99
CA CYS A 224 -50.23 2.25 13.83
C CYS A 224 -49.83 1.13 14.79
N ASN A 225 -50.73 0.69 15.64
CA ASN A 225 -50.52 -0.33 16.67
C ASN A 225 -50.84 -1.78 16.19
N GLY A 226 -50.86 -2.00 14.86
CA GLY A 226 -51.16 -3.33 14.32
C GLY A 226 -50.11 -4.37 14.75
N THR A 227 -50.61 -5.50 15.28
CA THR A 227 -49.77 -6.66 15.69
C THR A 227 -50.36 -7.95 15.16
N ARG A 228 -49.50 -8.95 14.90
CA ARG A 228 -49.89 -10.30 14.49
C ARG A 228 -48.97 -11.33 15.16
N LYS A 229 -49.56 -12.46 15.59
CA LYS A 229 -48.75 -13.59 16.14
C LYS A 229 -47.97 -14.25 15.03
N ILE A 230 -46.78 -14.70 15.31
CA ILE A 230 -46.03 -15.61 14.47
C ILE A 230 -46.60 -17.04 14.74
N GLN A 231 -47.11 -17.69 13.72
CA GLN A 231 -47.55 -19.06 13.80
C GLN A 231 -46.34 -20.01 13.87
#